data_69ff29d934e8f08a44fd00bd6cee3f9d
#
_entry.id   69ff29d934e8f08a44fd00bd6cee3f9d
#
_cell.length_a   1.000
_cell.length_b   1.000
_cell.length_c   1.000
_cell.angle_alpha   90.00
_cell.angle_beta   90.00
_cell.angle_gamma   90.00
#
_symmetry.space_group_name_H-M   'P 1'
#
loop_
_entity.id
_entity.type
_entity.pdbx_description
1 polymer ?
#
loop_
_entity_poly.entity_id
_entity_poly.type
_entity_poly.pdbx_seq_one_letter_code
_entity_poly.pdbx_strand_id
1 'polypeptide(L)'
;EIPLRLVGSEMCIRDSTHSLYGGDWENRIKQEYLLGIGGMLALQKLGIKKDIYHCNEGHAALCNVQRLVDYVESGLNFDEALELVRASSLYTVHTPVPAGHDYFDEGLFSKYMNQFPGRLGISWDDFMGLGRTNPADKGEKFCMSTFLCKTCQEVNGVSWLHGRVSQQMFKDIWPGYLPAASRLDHAERTHDEWMKIYNPHPEESHVGYVTNGVHFPTWCAKEWKAVYKKYLGEEYYHDQSNEEIWANIYNVPDEVIWNTRVKLKNKLIDYIRARFRENWLRNQGDPTMVVSLLDKINPNALLIGFARRFATYKRAHLLFSDLDRLAKIVNNPDYPVQFLFAGKAHPADGAGQGL
;
A
#
# COMPACT_ATOMS: atom_id res chain seq x y z
N GLU A 1 22.75 -22.34 16.20
CA GLU A 1 23.73 -21.85 15.22
C GLU A 1 23.02 -21.55 13.93
N ILE A 2 23.00 -20.28 13.53
CA ILE A 2 22.63 -19.91 12.16
C ILE A 2 23.72 -20.52 11.30
N PRO A 3 23.43 -21.48 10.40
CA PRO A 3 24.50 -22.15 9.67
C PRO A 3 25.30 -21.11 8.89
N LEU A 4 26.64 -21.21 8.97
CA LEU A 4 27.59 -20.40 8.19
C LEU A 4 27.39 -20.48 6.64
N ARG A 5 26.45 -21.28 6.18
CA ARG A 5 25.91 -21.25 4.80
C ARG A 5 25.19 -19.93 4.42
N LEU A 6 24.94 -19.05 5.39
CA LEU A 6 24.39 -17.72 5.15
C LEU A 6 25.40 -16.71 4.57
N VAL A 7 26.70 -17.00 4.57
CA VAL A 7 27.71 -16.10 3.96
C VAL A 7 27.59 -16.07 2.43
N GLY A 8 27.14 -17.18 1.80
CA GLY A 8 26.73 -17.17 0.38
C GLY A 8 25.36 -16.55 0.13
N SER A 9 24.54 -16.37 1.17
CA SER A 9 23.20 -15.81 1.08
C SER A 9 23.17 -14.28 1.25
N GLU A 10 24.22 -13.62 1.71
CA GLU A 10 24.28 -12.15 1.73
C GLU A 10 24.14 -11.55 0.33
N MET A 11 24.74 -12.17 -0.68
CA MET A 11 24.53 -11.78 -2.07
C MET A 11 23.07 -12.03 -2.50
N CYS A 12 22.49 -13.18 -2.17
CA CYS A 12 21.09 -13.49 -2.49
C CYS A 12 20.10 -12.58 -1.75
N ILE A 13 20.36 -12.24 -0.48
CA ILE A 13 19.53 -11.32 0.29
C ILE A 13 19.60 -9.90 -0.30
N ARG A 14 20.80 -9.41 -0.63
CA ARG A 14 20.97 -8.12 -1.29
C ARG A 14 20.30 -8.08 -2.67
N ASP A 15 20.43 -9.13 -3.45
CA ASP A 15 19.79 -9.21 -4.77
C ASP A 15 18.27 -9.28 -4.65
N SER A 16 17.74 -10.06 -3.70
CA SER A 16 16.30 -10.20 -3.49
C SER A 16 15.64 -8.95 -2.90
N THR A 17 16.37 -8.18 -2.07
CA THR A 17 15.84 -6.98 -1.39
C THR A 17 16.29 -5.67 -2.02
N HIS A 18 17.15 -5.69 -3.02
CA HIS A 18 17.73 -4.50 -3.66
C HIS A 18 16.68 -3.61 -4.33
N SER A 19 15.65 -4.21 -4.90
CA SER A 19 14.60 -3.50 -5.62
C SER A 19 13.23 -3.88 -5.09
N LEU A 20 12.49 -2.89 -4.61
CA LEU A 20 11.07 -3.06 -4.30
C LEU A 20 10.32 -3.38 -5.60
N TYR A 21 9.53 -4.48 -5.61
CA TYR A 21 8.83 -4.99 -6.80
C TYR A 21 9.74 -5.36 -7.98
N GLY A 22 11.03 -5.63 -7.74
CA GLY A 22 11.93 -6.14 -8.75
C GLY A 22 11.84 -7.64 -8.90
N GLY A 23 12.13 -8.17 -10.11
CA GLY A 23 12.18 -9.59 -10.38
C GLY A 23 10.83 -10.25 -10.71
N ASP A 24 10.84 -11.58 -10.69
CA ASP A 24 9.72 -12.44 -10.99
C ASP A 24 8.97 -12.90 -9.72
N TRP A 25 8.01 -13.81 -9.87
CA TRP A 25 7.25 -14.40 -8.76
C TRP A 25 8.14 -15.20 -7.79
N GLU A 26 9.24 -15.76 -8.28
CA GLU A 26 10.21 -16.44 -7.42
C GLU A 26 10.98 -15.46 -6.55
N ASN A 27 11.38 -14.32 -7.09
CA ASN A 27 11.97 -13.25 -6.29
C ASN A 27 10.98 -12.71 -5.26
N ARG A 28 9.70 -12.62 -5.64
CA ARG A 28 8.64 -12.15 -4.74
C ARG A 28 8.46 -13.08 -3.54
N ILE A 29 8.36 -14.40 -3.73
CA ILE A 29 8.23 -15.33 -2.61
C ILE A 29 9.48 -15.33 -1.72
N LYS A 30 10.68 -15.15 -2.29
CA LYS A 30 11.91 -15.00 -1.50
C LYS A 30 11.85 -13.78 -0.58
N GLN A 31 11.37 -12.64 -1.08
CA GLN A 31 11.21 -11.42 -0.29
C GLN A 31 10.23 -11.64 0.87
N GLU A 32 9.09 -12.25 0.59
CA GLU A 32 8.06 -12.53 1.60
C GLU A 32 8.49 -13.60 2.60
N TYR A 33 9.25 -14.60 2.17
CA TYR A 33 9.85 -15.60 3.06
C TYR A 33 10.85 -14.93 4.03
N LEU A 34 11.73 -14.08 3.51
CA LEU A 34 12.70 -13.34 4.33
C LEU A 34 12.00 -12.41 5.32
N LEU A 35 10.97 -11.71 4.89
CA LEU A 35 10.22 -10.79 5.75
C LEU A 35 9.40 -11.54 6.80
N GLY A 36 8.63 -12.55 6.40
CA GLY A 36 7.74 -13.29 7.28
C GLY A 36 8.50 -14.26 8.19
N ILE A 37 9.04 -15.34 7.62
CA ILE A 37 9.76 -16.38 8.38
C ILE A 37 11.04 -15.80 8.99
N GLY A 38 11.88 -15.17 8.18
CA GLY A 38 13.16 -14.59 8.63
C GLY A 38 12.96 -13.50 9.67
N GLY A 39 11.94 -12.67 9.52
CA GLY A 39 11.57 -11.64 10.51
C GLY A 39 11.23 -12.24 11.88
N MET A 40 10.42 -13.30 11.92
CA MET A 40 10.09 -14.00 13.17
C MET A 40 11.30 -14.63 13.82
N LEU A 41 12.14 -15.32 13.04
CA LEU A 41 13.38 -15.90 13.55
C LEU A 41 14.35 -14.84 14.09
N ALA A 42 14.41 -13.67 13.45
CA ALA A 42 15.21 -12.55 13.93
C ALA A 42 14.71 -12.01 15.28
N LEU A 43 13.38 -11.83 15.43
CA LEU A 43 12.78 -11.39 16.69
C LEU A 43 13.08 -12.39 17.82
N GLN A 44 12.93 -13.68 17.56
CA GLN A 44 13.26 -14.73 18.51
C GLN A 44 14.76 -14.68 18.93
N LYS A 45 15.65 -14.54 17.95
CA LYS A 45 17.10 -14.49 18.20
C LYS A 45 17.51 -13.25 19.02
N LEU A 46 16.78 -12.15 18.84
CA LEU A 46 16.97 -10.91 19.60
C LEU A 46 16.26 -10.93 20.97
N GLY A 47 15.52 -11.98 21.30
CA GLY A 47 14.76 -12.09 22.54
C GLY A 47 13.55 -11.14 22.61
N ILE A 48 13.10 -10.63 21.47
CA ILE A 48 11.97 -9.70 21.37
C ILE A 48 10.67 -10.49 21.30
N LYS A 49 9.87 -10.42 22.35
CA LYS A 49 8.53 -11.01 22.40
C LYS A 49 7.49 -9.95 22.11
N LYS A 50 6.43 -10.32 21.38
CA LYS A 50 5.29 -9.47 21.06
C LYS A 50 3.99 -10.22 21.37
N ASP A 51 2.98 -9.46 21.77
CA ASP A 51 1.66 -10.00 22.09
C ASP A 51 0.73 -9.93 20.88
N ILE A 52 0.92 -8.92 20.00
CA ILE A 52 0.12 -8.68 18.81
C ILE A 52 1.01 -8.54 17.58
N TYR A 53 0.55 -9.12 16.48
CA TYR A 53 1.21 -9.11 15.18
C TYR A 53 0.30 -8.47 14.14
N HIS A 54 0.74 -7.34 13.59
CA HIS A 54 0.00 -6.59 12.61
C HIS A 54 0.61 -6.79 11.22
N CYS A 55 -0.09 -7.50 10.35
CA CYS A 55 0.28 -7.68 8.96
C CYS A 55 -0.29 -6.54 8.11
N ASN A 56 0.61 -5.70 7.61
CA ASN A 56 0.30 -4.61 6.68
C ASN A 56 0.44 -5.14 5.25
N GLU A 57 -0.64 -5.47 4.57
CA GLU A 57 -0.71 -6.23 3.32
C GLU A 57 -0.25 -7.70 3.45
N GLY A 58 -0.21 -8.43 2.31
CA GLY A 58 0.19 -9.82 2.23
C GLY A 58 1.68 -10.08 2.48
N HIS A 59 2.51 -9.05 2.40
CA HIS A 59 3.97 -9.18 2.32
C HIS A 59 4.62 -9.94 3.47
N ALA A 60 4.07 -9.82 4.68
CA ALA A 60 4.58 -10.49 5.87
C ALA A 60 3.76 -11.71 6.30
N ALA A 61 2.81 -12.16 5.47
CA ALA A 61 1.86 -13.22 5.82
C ALA A 61 2.53 -14.48 6.38
N LEU A 62 3.67 -14.86 5.85
CA LEU A 62 4.42 -16.03 6.28
C LEU A 62 4.93 -15.94 7.74
N CYS A 63 4.83 -14.76 8.40
CA CYS A 63 5.11 -14.68 9.84
C CYS A 63 4.15 -15.57 10.64
N ASN A 64 2.89 -15.68 10.20
CA ASN A 64 1.91 -16.55 10.86
C ASN A 64 2.25 -18.04 10.67
N VAL A 65 2.87 -18.43 9.55
CA VAL A 65 3.39 -19.80 9.39
C VAL A 65 4.45 -20.12 10.44
N GLN A 66 5.45 -19.24 10.64
CA GLN A 66 6.47 -19.46 11.64
C GLN A 66 5.88 -19.50 13.06
N ARG A 67 4.93 -18.64 13.36
CA ARG A 67 4.26 -18.63 14.66
C ARG A 67 3.46 -19.91 14.91
N LEU A 68 2.74 -20.42 13.90
CA LEU A 68 2.06 -21.72 13.97
C LEU A 68 3.06 -22.83 14.32
N VAL A 69 4.20 -22.85 13.63
CA VAL A 69 5.27 -23.82 13.90
C VAL A 69 5.77 -23.70 15.34
N ASP A 70 6.05 -22.49 15.82
CA ASP A 70 6.56 -22.26 17.17
C ASP A 70 5.56 -22.80 18.24
N TYR A 71 4.26 -22.61 18.03
CA TYR A 71 3.24 -23.13 18.95
C TYR A 71 3.11 -24.65 18.87
N VAL A 72 3.10 -25.23 17.67
CA VAL A 72 3.05 -26.70 17.51
C VAL A 72 4.28 -27.37 18.11
N GLU A 73 5.46 -26.83 17.87
CA GLU A 73 6.72 -27.34 18.45
C GLU A 73 6.77 -27.13 19.98
N SER A 74 5.95 -26.23 20.54
CA SER A 74 5.78 -26.08 22.00
C SER A 74 4.82 -27.10 22.61
N GLY A 75 4.15 -27.92 21.79
CA GLY A 75 3.30 -29.03 22.24
C GLY A 75 1.80 -28.87 21.98
N LEU A 76 1.38 -27.78 21.29
CA LEU A 76 -0.02 -27.62 20.88
C LEU A 76 -0.30 -28.41 19.60
N ASN A 77 -1.56 -28.82 19.39
CA ASN A 77 -1.97 -29.28 18.08
C ASN A 77 -2.19 -28.09 17.12
N PHE A 78 -2.37 -28.38 15.83
CA PHE A 78 -2.50 -27.36 14.80
C PHE A 78 -3.69 -26.40 15.02
N ASP A 79 -4.85 -26.94 15.42
CA ASP A 79 -6.06 -26.13 15.63
C ASP A 79 -5.89 -25.18 16.83
N GLU A 80 -5.32 -25.65 17.92
CA GLU A 80 -5.00 -24.81 19.09
C GLU A 80 -3.99 -23.71 18.72
N ALA A 81 -2.95 -24.06 17.96
CA ALA A 81 -1.95 -23.11 17.48
C ALA A 81 -2.59 -22.05 16.56
N LEU A 82 -3.51 -22.48 15.68
CA LEU A 82 -4.21 -21.60 14.77
C LEU A 82 -5.09 -20.58 15.51
N GLU A 83 -5.81 -21.00 16.53
CA GLU A 83 -6.62 -20.09 17.35
C GLU A 83 -5.75 -19.05 18.10
N LEU A 84 -4.60 -19.45 18.64
CA LEU A 84 -3.67 -18.51 19.27
C LEU A 84 -3.08 -17.52 18.29
N VAL A 85 -2.72 -17.98 17.08
CA VAL A 85 -2.22 -17.11 16.01
C VAL A 85 -3.31 -16.12 15.59
N ARG A 86 -4.56 -16.59 15.40
CA ARG A 86 -5.70 -15.73 15.09
C ARG A 86 -5.93 -14.66 16.13
N ALA A 87 -6.07 -15.06 17.40
CA ALA A 87 -6.37 -14.15 18.50
C ALA A 87 -5.35 -13.04 18.70
N SER A 88 -4.15 -13.20 18.18
CA SER A 88 -3.04 -12.25 18.32
C SER A 88 -2.60 -11.65 16.99
N SER A 89 -3.37 -11.80 15.92
CA SER A 89 -3.06 -11.30 14.59
C SER A 89 -4.11 -10.33 14.05
N LEU A 90 -3.63 -9.27 13.41
CA LEU A 90 -4.42 -8.25 12.71
C LEU A 90 -3.91 -8.13 11.27
N TYR A 91 -4.81 -8.10 10.31
CA TYR A 91 -4.51 -7.87 8.90
C TYR A 91 -5.12 -6.58 8.39
N THR A 92 -4.30 -5.68 7.87
CA THR A 92 -4.76 -4.48 7.18
C THR A 92 -4.52 -4.62 5.68
N VAL A 93 -5.62 -4.65 4.93
CA VAL A 93 -5.58 -4.70 3.46
C VAL A 93 -5.54 -3.28 2.89
N HIS A 94 -4.67 -3.06 1.92
CA HIS A 94 -4.53 -1.77 1.21
C HIS A 94 -4.92 -1.87 -0.26
N THR A 95 -4.89 -3.07 -0.82
CA THR A 95 -5.14 -3.33 -2.24
C THR A 95 -6.64 -3.38 -2.52
N PRO A 96 -7.15 -2.53 -3.45
CA PRO A 96 -8.59 -2.45 -3.73
C PRO A 96 -9.05 -3.39 -4.85
N VAL A 97 -8.17 -4.22 -5.40
CA VAL A 97 -8.45 -5.10 -6.55
C VAL A 97 -7.81 -6.47 -6.34
N PRO A 98 -8.52 -7.57 -6.65
CA PRO A 98 -8.00 -8.93 -6.46
C PRO A 98 -6.66 -9.18 -7.15
N ALA A 99 -6.48 -8.68 -8.38
CA ALA A 99 -5.26 -8.85 -9.15
C ALA A 99 -4.00 -8.20 -8.54
N GLY A 100 -4.16 -7.40 -7.50
CA GLY A 100 -3.04 -6.77 -6.79
C GLY A 100 -2.54 -7.55 -5.58
N HIS A 101 -3.16 -8.69 -5.26
CA HIS A 101 -2.69 -9.59 -4.20
C HIS A 101 -1.63 -10.55 -4.72
N ASP A 102 -0.80 -11.05 -3.82
CA ASP A 102 0.24 -12.01 -4.16
C ASP A 102 -0.34 -13.42 -4.19
N TYR A 103 -0.19 -14.10 -5.34
CA TYR A 103 -0.66 -15.45 -5.61
C TYR A 103 0.51 -16.32 -6.08
N PHE A 104 0.72 -17.45 -5.43
CA PHE A 104 1.79 -18.36 -5.78
C PHE A 104 1.25 -19.69 -6.30
N ASP A 105 1.72 -20.11 -7.48
CA ASP A 105 1.45 -21.44 -8.01
C ASP A 105 1.99 -22.51 -7.05
N GLU A 106 1.28 -23.63 -6.92
CA GLU A 106 1.64 -24.72 -6.01
C GLU A 106 3.08 -25.20 -6.22
N GLY A 107 3.53 -25.34 -7.46
CA GLY A 107 4.90 -25.76 -7.80
C GLY A 107 5.96 -24.78 -7.28
N LEU A 108 5.73 -23.48 -7.42
CA LEU A 108 6.64 -22.46 -6.88
C LEU A 108 6.56 -22.40 -5.35
N PHE A 109 5.36 -22.45 -4.81
CA PHE A 109 5.15 -22.37 -3.36
C PHE A 109 5.77 -23.57 -2.64
N SER A 110 5.64 -24.79 -3.18
CA SER A 110 6.21 -26.01 -2.60
C SER A 110 7.75 -25.98 -2.55
N LYS A 111 8.39 -25.32 -3.51
CA LYS A 111 9.85 -25.17 -3.53
C LYS A 111 10.41 -24.55 -2.25
N TYR A 112 9.65 -23.65 -1.60
CA TYR A 112 10.08 -22.93 -0.39
C TYR A 112 9.35 -23.40 0.87
N MET A 113 8.14 -23.95 0.74
CA MET A 113 7.22 -24.17 1.87
C MET A 113 6.96 -25.65 2.17
N ASN A 114 7.49 -26.60 1.40
CA ASN A 114 7.21 -28.04 1.53
C ASN A 114 7.59 -28.65 2.88
N GLN A 115 8.47 -28.01 3.64
CA GLN A 115 8.91 -28.47 4.96
C GLN A 115 7.93 -28.13 6.09
N PHE A 116 7.03 -27.15 5.88
CA PHE A 116 6.18 -26.62 6.95
C PHE A 116 5.01 -27.54 7.33
N PRO A 117 4.27 -28.20 6.39
CA PRO A 117 3.18 -29.09 6.75
C PRO A 117 3.55 -30.17 7.74
N GLY A 118 4.72 -30.83 7.53
CA GLY A 118 5.22 -31.83 8.46
C GLY A 118 5.52 -31.29 9.86
N ARG A 119 6.01 -30.06 9.96
CA ARG A 119 6.24 -29.37 11.24
C ARG A 119 4.94 -28.93 11.92
N LEU A 120 3.89 -28.70 11.13
CA LEU A 120 2.57 -28.32 11.61
C LEU A 120 1.68 -29.52 11.94
N GLY A 121 2.09 -30.74 11.56
CA GLY A 121 1.29 -31.95 11.73
C GLY A 121 0.04 -32.03 10.82
N ILE A 122 0.05 -31.35 9.68
CA ILE A 122 -1.04 -31.32 8.70
C ILE A 122 -0.58 -31.81 7.32
N SER A 123 -1.53 -32.13 6.43
CA SER A 123 -1.20 -32.49 5.07
C SER A 123 -0.78 -31.28 4.23
N TRP A 124 -0.11 -31.52 3.08
CA TRP A 124 0.18 -30.48 2.10
C TRP A 124 -1.09 -29.82 1.56
N ASP A 125 -2.13 -30.62 1.32
CA ASP A 125 -3.42 -30.11 0.82
C ASP A 125 -4.09 -29.18 1.84
N ASP A 126 -4.07 -29.53 3.12
CA ASP A 126 -4.58 -28.67 4.20
C ASP A 126 -3.80 -27.36 4.29
N PHE A 127 -2.47 -27.43 4.18
CA PHE A 127 -1.61 -26.25 4.19
C PHE A 127 -1.92 -25.33 3.02
N MET A 128 -2.03 -25.87 1.80
CA MET A 128 -2.46 -25.11 0.62
C MET A 128 -3.86 -24.53 0.77
N GLY A 129 -4.76 -25.27 1.42
CA GLY A 129 -6.14 -24.88 1.73
C GLY A 129 -6.22 -23.61 2.59
N LEU A 130 -5.22 -23.31 3.39
CA LEU A 130 -5.16 -22.06 4.17
C LEU A 130 -5.08 -20.81 3.25
N GLY A 131 -4.43 -20.93 2.10
CA GLY A 131 -4.28 -19.83 1.12
C GLY A 131 -5.31 -19.87 -0.01
N ARG A 132 -6.21 -20.84 -0.07
CA ARG A 132 -7.27 -20.98 -1.08
C ARG A 132 -8.60 -20.46 -0.54
N THR A 133 -9.38 -19.79 -1.36
CA THR A 133 -10.74 -19.36 -1.01
C THR A 133 -11.61 -20.59 -0.73
N ASN A 134 -11.63 -21.52 -1.67
CA ASN A 134 -12.17 -22.86 -1.45
C ASN A 134 -11.01 -23.84 -1.17
N PRO A 135 -10.84 -24.32 0.07
CA PRO A 135 -9.74 -25.21 0.44
C PRO A 135 -9.64 -26.47 -0.42
N ALA A 136 -10.80 -26.98 -0.91
CA ALA A 136 -10.88 -28.18 -1.73
C ALA A 136 -10.51 -27.96 -3.21
N ASP A 137 -10.47 -26.72 -3.68
CA ASP A 137 -10.14 -26.41 -5.07
C ASP A 137 -8.61 -26.42 -5.28
N LYS A 138 -8.11 -27.55 -5.82
CA LYS A 138 -6.69 -27.71 -6.13
C LYS A 138 -6.21 -26.85 -7.32
N GLY A 139 -7.11 -26.22 -8.07
CA GLY A 139 -6.78 -25.28 -9.13
C GLY A 139 -6.46 -23.87 -8.62
N GLU A 140 -6.90 -23.53 -7.41
CA GLU A 140 -6.58 -22.25 -6.80
C GLU A 140 -5.12 -22.17 -6.36
N LYS A 141 -4.49 -21.03 -6.65
CA LYS A 141 -3.16 -20.68 -6.15
C LYS A 141 -3.20 -20.35 -4.66
N PHE A 142 -2.06 -20.42 -4.00
CA PHE A 142 -1.93 -19.91 -2.63
C PHE A 142 -1.93 -18.37 -2.64
N CYS A 143 -2.96 -17.77 -2.04
CA CYS A 143 -3.10 -16.32 -1.91
C CYS A 143 -2.70 -15.88 -0.50
N MET A 144 -1.72 -14.97 -0.40
CA MET A 144 -1.25 -14.45 0.90
C MET A 144 -2.35 -13.70 1.66
N SER A 145 -3.21 -12.96 0.96
CA SER A 145 -4.33 -12.25 1.59
C SER A 145 -5.41 -13.20 2.11
N THR A 146 -5.73 -14.25 1.36
CA THR A 146 -6.66 -15.30 1.81
C THR A 146 -6.11 -16.01 3.05
N PHE A 147 -4.81 -16.32 3.04
CA PHE A 147 -4.14 -16.90 4.20
C PHE A 147 -4.24 -16.00 5.44
N LEU A 148 -4.01 -14.69 5.28
CA LEU A 148 -4.16 -13.74 6.39
C LEU A 148 -5.61 -13.61 6.85
N CYS A 149 -6.59 -13.58 5.95
CA CYS A 149 -8.00 -13.60 6.32
C CYS A 149 -8.36 -14.81 7.19
N LYS A 150 -7.73 -15.97 6.96
CA LYS A 150 -7.95 -17.19 7.72
C LYS A 150 -7.14 -17.30 9.01
N THR A 151 -6.04 -16.55 9.12
CA THR A 151 -5.11 -16.63 10.26
C THR A 151 -5.05 -15.36 11.10
N CYS A 152 -5.87 -14.36 10.82
CA CYS A 152 -6.04 -13.16 11.62
C CYS A 152 -7.47 -13.07 12.12
N GLN A 153 -7.66 -12.68 13.37
CA GLN A 153 -8.98 -12.43 13.93
C GLN A 153 -9.57 -11.13 13.38
N GLU A 154 -8.73 -10.09 13.31
CA GLU A 154 -9.14 -8.78 12.84
C GLU A 154 -8.63 -8.53 11.42
N VAL A 155 -9.54 -8.15 10.53
CA VAL A 155 -9.23 -7.74 9.16
C VAL A 155 -9.87 -6.38 8.90
N ASN A 156 -9.08 -5.43 8.42
CA ASN A 156 -9.60 -4.09 8.13
C ASN A 156 -9.07 -3.50 6.82
N GLY A 157 -9.93 -2.72 6.15
CA GLY A 157 -9.53 -1.80 5.10
C GLY A 157 -9.06 -0.46 5.68
N VAL A 158 -8.51 0.42 4.83
CA VAL A 158 -7.85 1.68 5.24
C VAL A 158 -8.73 2.92 5.07
N SER A 159 -10.00 2.74 4.81
CA SER A 159 -11.06 3.76 4.85
C SER A 159 -12.41 3.07 4.85
N TRP A 160 -13.47 3.80 5.18
CA TRP A 160 -14.83 3.28 5.11
C TRP A 160 -15.14 2.62 3.76
N LEU A 161 -14.95 3.34 2.65
CA LEU A 161 -15.22 2.79 1.30
C LEU A 161 -14.33 1.58 1.00
N HIS A 162 -13.05 1.63 1.38
CA HIS A 162 -12.14 0.52 1.17
C HIS A 162 -12.53 -0.73 1.98
N GLY A 163 -13.03 -0.56 3.19
CA GLY A 163 -13.62 -1.65 3.98
C GLY A 163 -14.76 -2.33 3.22
N ARG A 164 -15.66 -1.58 2.57
CA ARG A 164 -16.75 -2.12 1.75
C ARG A 164 -16.24 -2.89 0.53
N VAL A 165 -15.26 -2.32 -0.18
CA VAL A 165 -14.61 -2.99 -1.31
C VAL A 165 -13.96 -4.29 -0.85
N SER A 166 -13.30 -4.30 0.31
CA SER A 166 -12.63 -5.48 0.86
C SER A 166 -13.64 -6.54 1.31
N GLN A 167 -14.75 -6.17 1.92
CA GLN A 167 -15.85 -7.09 2.23
C GLN A 167 -16.33 -7.82 0.98
N GLN A 168 -16.57 -7.07 -0.10
CA GLN A 168 -16.98 -7.66 -1.37
C GLN A 168 -15.90 -8.54 -1.99
N MET A 169 -14.65 -8.15 -1.85
CA MET A 169 -13.49 -8.87 -2.42
C MET A 169 -13.24 -10.21 -1.72
N PHE A 170 -13.44 -10.26 -0.41
CA PHE A 170 -13.20 -11.46 0.40
C PHE A 170 -14.48 -12.23 0.78
N LYS A 171 -15.61 -11.90 0.18
CA LYS A 171 -16.93 -12.48 0.51
C LYS A 171 -16.96 -14.02 0.52
N ASP A 172 -16.23 -14.62 -0.41
CA ASP A 172 -16.27 -16.07 -0.61
C ASP A 172 -15.40 -16.84 0.41
N ILE A 173 -14.58 -16.12 1.19
CA ILE A 173 -13.81 -16.69 2.31
C ILE A 173 -14.73 -16.98 3.50
N TRP A 174 -15.78 -16.15 3.69
CA TRP A 174 -16.75 -16.27 4.78
C TRP A 174 -18.19 -16.31 4.22
N PRO A 175 -18.62 -17.44 3.67
CA PRO A 175 -19.98 -17.57 3.12
C PRO A 175 -21.05 -17.25 4.19
N GLY A 176 -22.00 -16.40 3.84
CA GLY A 176 -23.10 -16.01 4.72
C GLY A 176 -22.88 -14.74 5.54
N TYR A 177 -21.70 -14.17 5.53
CA TYR A 177 -21.38 -12.92 6.25
C TYR A 177 -21.52 -11.64 5.42
N LEU A 178 -22.10 -11.72 4.24
CA LEU A 178 -22.36 -10.50 3.46
C LEU A 178 -23.69 -9.90 3.87
N PRO A 179 -23.74 -8.61 4.24
CA PRO A 179 -24.98 -7.88 4.33
C PRO A 179 -25.72 -7.94 2.98
N ALA A 180 -27.01 -8.18 3.00
CA ALA A 180 -27.84 -8.25 1.78
C ALA A 180 -27.74 -6.98 0.90
N ALA A 181 -27.27 -5.87 1.45
CA ALA A 181 -27.09 -4.58 0.82
C ALA A 181 -25.68 -4.35 0.24
N SER A 182 -24.87 -5.37 0.00
CA SER A 182 -23.49 -5.25 -0.48
C SER A 182 -23.35 -4.78 -1.93
N ARG A 183 -24.44 -4.50 -2.65
CA ARG A 183 -24.38 -3.89 -3.97
C ARG A 183 -23.94 -2.43 -3.82
N LEU A 184 -22.82 -2.09 -4.41
CA LEU A 184 -22.41 -0.72 -4.68
C LEU A 184 -23.41 -0.13 -5.67
N ASP A 185 -24.53 0.32 -5.14
CA ASP A 185 -25.47 1.12 -5.89
C ASP A 185 -24.86 2.52 -6.04
N HIS A 186 -24.61 2.95 -7.28
CA HIS A 186 -23.94 4.20 -7.59
C HIS A 186 -24.83 5.45 -7.38
N ALA A 187 -25.92 5.31 -6.65
CA ALA A 187 -26.77 6.46 -6.29
C ALA A 187 -25.96 7.46 -5.43
N GLU A 188 -26.11 8.73 -5.71
CA GLU A 188 -25.60 9.83 -4.90
C GLU A 188 -26.24 9.79 -3.51
N ARG A 189 -25.53 9.24 -2.53
CA ARG A 189 -25.96 9.16 -1.13
C ARG A 189 -24.95 9.81 -0.24
N THR A 190 -25.41 10.40 0.84
CA THR A 190 -24.53 10.93 1.88
C THR A 190 -23.79 9.81 2.60
N HIS A 191 -22.67 10.14 3.23
CA HIS A 191 -21.89 9.19 4.04
C HIS A 191 -22.78 8.49 5.09
N ASP A 192 -23.67 9.22 5.76
CA ASP A 192 -24.56 8.69 6.79
C ASP A 192 -25.60 7.72 6.23
N GLU A 193 -26.12 7.98 5.02
CA GLU A 193 -27.03 7.06 4.33
C GLU A 193 -26.30 5.79 3.91
N TRP A 194 -25.07 5.90 3.43
CA TRP A 194 -24.21 4.78 3.15
C TRP A 194 -23.94 3.96 4.41
N MET A 195 -23.62 4.59 5.55
CA MET A 195 -23.38 3.92 6.82
C MET A 195 -24.58 3.11 7.29
N LYS A 196 -25.80 3.64 7.15
CA LYS A 196 -27.04 2.93 7.53
C LYS A 196 -27.33 1.72 6.65
N ILE A 197 -26.98 1.79 5.36
CA ILE A 197 -27.27 0.70 4.40
C ILE A 197 -26.20 -0.40 4.47
N TYR A 198 -24.94 -0.03 4.60
CA TYR A 198 -23.82 -0.97 4.44
C TYR A 198 -23.23 -1.48 5.77
N ASN A 199 -23.64 -0.91 6.87
CA ASN A 199 -23.18 -1.38 8.17
C ASN A 199 -24.26 -1.25 9.24
N PRO A 200 -25.43 -1.88 9.03
CA PRO A 200 -26.46 -1.91 10.07
C PRO A 200 -25.92 -2.59 11.35
N HIS A 201 -25.02 -3.55 11.20
CA HIS A 201 -24.40 -4.30 12.29
C HIS A 201 -22.90 -4.50 11.98
N PRO A 202 -22.01 -3.61 12.47
CA PRO A 202 -20.55 -3.73 12.29
C PRO A 202 -20.00 -5.09 12.73
N GLU A 203 -20.59 -5.69 13.74
CA GLU A 203 -20.29 -6.99 14.30
C GLU A 203 -20.57 -8.18 13.36
N GLU A 204 -21.37 -7.99 12.32
CA GLU A 204 -21.71 -9.03 11.34
C GLU A 204 -20.71 -9.10 10.17
N SER A 205 -19.70 -8.24 10.15
CA SER A 205 -18.72 -8.20 9.08
C SER A 205 -17.33 -8.58 9.59
N HIS A 206 -16.72 -9.59 8.94
CA HIS A 206 -15.34 -9.97 9.22
C HIS A 206 -14.31 -8.92 8.76
N VAL A 207 -14.70 -7.95 7.93
CA VAL A 207 -13.81 -6.90 7.44
C VAL A 207 -14.34 -5.55 7.89
N GLY A 208 -13.66 -4.97 8.86
CA GLY A 208 -13.90 -3.61 9.31
C GLY A 208 -13.14 -2.56 8.48
N TYR A 209 -13.02 -1.38 9.04
CA TYR A 209 -12.13 -0.34 8.49
C TYR A 209 -11.53 0.51 9.60
N VAL A 210 -10.30 0.96 9.34
CA VAL A 210 -9.64 2.02 10.12
C VAL A 210 -9.11 3.03 9.11
N THR A 211 -9.60 4.25 9.18
CA THR A 211 -9.18 5.29 8.23
C THR A 211 -7.71 5.66 8.47
N ASN A 212 -6.91 5.62 7.40
CA ASN A 212 -5.53 6.03 7.47
C ASN A 212 -5.41 7.49 7.92
N GLY A 213 -4.49 7.73 8.86
CA GLY A 213 -4.07 9.08 9.22
C GLY A 213 -2.95 9.59 8.31
N VAL A 214 -2.72 10.89 8.39
CA VAL A 214 -1.57 11.55 7.77
C VAL A 214 -0.61 11.98 8.88
N HIS A 215 0.65 11.55 8.78
CA HIS A 215 1.67 12.01 9.71
C HIS A 215 2.08 13.44 9.38
N PHE A 216 1.34 14.39 9.94
CA PHE A 216 1.49 15.82 9.69
C PHE A 216 2.93 16.33 9.82
N PRO A 217 3.71 15.95 10.85
CA PRO A 217 5.09 16.41 10.99
C PRO A 217 6.00 16.05 9.81
N THR A 218 5.77 14.91 9.16
CA THR A 218 6.56 14.49 7.98
C THR A 218 6.12 15.20 6.71
N TRP A 219 4.81 15.31 6.50
CA TRP A 219 4.27 15.72 5.20
C TRP A 219 4.01 17.22 5.07
N CYS A 220 3.91 17.95 6.19
CA CYS A 220 3.76 19.39 6.16
C CYS A 220 5.12 20.07 6.00
N ALA A 221 5.26 20.89 4.95
CA ALA A 221 6.47 21.67 4.71
C ALA A 221 6.76 22.65 5.85
N LYS A 222 8.04 22.88 6.14
CA LYS A 222 8.45 23.79 7.21
C LYS A 222 7.93 25.23 7.02
N GLU A 223 7.75 25.66 5.79
CA GLU A 223 7.19 26.95 5.45
C GLU A 223 5.73 27.05 5.88
N TRP A 224 4.93 26.01 5.66
CA TRP A 224 3.55 25.94 6.12
C TRP A 224 3.48 25.84 7.64
N LYS A 225 4.34 25.07 8.27
CA LYS A 225 4.41 25.02 9.75
C LYS A 225 4.64 26.40 10.36
N ALA A 226 5.50 27.22 9.73
CA ALA A 226 5.73 28.58 10.19
C ALA A 226 4.48 29.47 10.06
N VAL A 227 3.71 29.33 8.96
CA VAL A 227 2.44 30.03 8.77
C VAL A 227 1.42 29.57 9.81
N TYR A 228 1.24 28.26 9.98
CA TYR A 228 0.29 27.71 10.95
C TYR A 228 0.63 28.14 12.38
N LYS A 229 1.90 28.03 12.79
CA LYS A 229 2.33 28.48 14.11
C LYS A 229 1.99 29.97 14.35
N LYS A 230 2.18 30.82 13.34
CA LYS A 230 1.92 32.26 13.43
C LYS A 230 0.43 32.59 13.56
N TYR A 231 -0.44 31.89 12.80
CA TYR A 231 -1.86 32.28 12.66
C TYR A 231 -2.81 31.37 13.43
N LEU A 232 -2.44 30.10 13.66
CA LEU A 232 -3.25 29.12 14.39
C LEU A 232 -2.78 28.90 15.85
N GLY A 233 -1.56 29.40 16.21
CA GLY A 233 -0.93 29.09 17.50
C GLY A 233 -0.16 27.77 17.46
N GLU A 234 0.31 27.30 18.61
CA GLU A 234 1.06 26.02 18.68
C GLU A 234 0.14 24.81 18.82
N GLU A 235 -1.08 25.00 19.25
CA GLU A 235 -2.07 23.93 19.52
C GLU A 235 -2.45 23.13 18.27
N TYR A 236 -2.36 23.73 17.06
CA TYR A 236 -2.60 23.00 15.80
C TYR A 236 -1.71 21.76 15.64
N TYR A 237 -0.56 21.75 16.29
CA TYR A 237 0.39 20.65 16.20
C TYR A 237 0.02 19.49 17.12
N HIS A 238 -0.66 19.77 18.22
CA HIS A 238 -1.08 18.79 19.22
C HIS A 238 -2.46 18.21 18.94
N ASP A 239 -3.40 19.04 18.46
CA ASP A 239 -4.75 18.61 18.09
C ASP A 239 -5.09 19.04 16.67
N GLN A 240 -4.77 18.17 15.72
CA GLN A 240 -5.00 18.41 14.29
C GLN A 240 -6.45 18.14 13.86
N SER A 241 -7.30 17.61 14.73
CA SER A 241 -8.72 17.36 14.48
C SER A 241 -9.62 18.53 14.90
N ASN A 242 -9.07 19.51 15.59
CA ASN A 242 -9.84 20.63 16.14
C ASN A 242 -10.19 21.65 15.05
N GLU A 243 -11.46 21.67 14.65
CA GLU A 243 -11.96 22.55 13.59
C GLU A 243 -11.89 24.04 13.97
N GLU A 244 -12.04 24.39 15.24
CA GLU A 244 -11.96 25.78 15.71
C GLU A 244 -10.55 26.36 15.52
N ILE A 245 -9.52 25.57 15.76
CA ILE A 245 -8.13 25.95 15.49
C ILE A 245 -7.95 26.19 13.99
N TRP A 246 -8.40 25.26 13.17
CA TRP A 246 -8.27 25.35 11.71
C TRP A 246 -9.12 26.48 11.10
N ALA A 247 -10.22 26.88 11.70
CA ALA A 247 -11.01 28.05 11.24
C ALA A 247 -10.17 29.33 11.19
N ASN A 248 -9.10 29.45 11.99
CA ASN A 248 -8.18 30.58 11.93
C ASN A 248 -7.37 30.67 10.62
N ILE A 249 -7.42 29.66 9.75
CA ILE A 249 -6.79 29.73 8.42
C ILE A 249 -7.36 30.86 7.57
N TYR A 250 -8.63 31.21 7.76
CA TYR A 250 -9.28 32.33 7.06
C TYR A 250 -8.74 33.70 7.46
N ASN A 251 -7.98 33.79 8.55
CA ASN A 251 -7.31 35.02 8.99
C ASN A 251 -5.92 35.19 8.35
N VAL A 252 -5.43 34.19 7.61
CA VAL A 252 -4.16 34.27 6.92
C VAL A 252 -4.32 35.13 5.66
N PRO A 253 -3.55 36.20 5.48
CA PRO A 253 -3.63 37.00 4.26
C PRO A 253 -3.34 36.15 3.00
N ASP A 254 -4.10 36.35 1.94
CA ASP A 254 -3.95 35.65 0.67
C ASP A 254 -2.53 35.73 0.13
N GLU A 255 -1.89 36.88 0.29
CA GLU A 255 -0.51 37.13 -0.11
C GLU A 255 0.48 36.21 0.63
N VAL A 256 0.27 35.93 1.91
CA VAL A 256 1.10 34.99 2.69
C VAL A 256 0.94 33.57 2.18
N ILE A 257 -0.30 33.16 1.88
CA ILE A 257 -0.63 31.86 1.30
C ILE A 257 0.06 31.71 -0.05
N TRP A 258 -0.12 32.70 -0.92
CA TRP A 258 0.43 32.69 -2.27
C TRP A 258 1.97 32.64 -2.27
N ASN A 259 2.61 33.51 -1.51
CA ASN A 259 4.08 33.55 -1.43
C ASN A 259 4.67 32.25 -0.85
N THR A 260 3.99 31.64 0.08
CA THR A 260 4.41 30.34 0.64
C THR A 260 4.33 29.25 -0.45
N ARG A 261 3.26 29.21 -1.23
CA ARG A 261 3.12 28.26 -2.34
C ARG A 261 4.14 28.49 -3.45
N VAL A 262 4.37 29.75 -3.83
CA VAL A 262 5.41 30.11 -4.83
C VAL A 262 6.79 29.68 -4.36
N LYS A 263 7.13 29.91 -3.11
CA LYS A 263 8.40 29.46 -2.54
C LYS A 263 8.58 27.95 -2.61
N LEU A 264 7.55 27.18 -2.29
CA LEU A 264 7.60 25.70 -2.36
C LEU A 264 7.65 25.22 -3.80
N LYS A 265 6.92 25.87 -4.73
CA LYS A 265 6.98 25.56 -6.16
C LYS A 265 8.39 25.79 -6.72
N ASN A 266 9.03 26.89 -6.40
CA ASN A 266 10.40 27.18 -6.83
C ASN A 266 11.38 26.13 -6.32
N LYS A 267 11.27 25.68 -5.07
CA LYS A 267 12.07 24.56 -4.56
C LYS A 267 11.88 23.27 -5.37
N LEU A 268 10.65 22.96 -5.78
CA LEU A 268 10.37 21.81 -6.63
C LEU A 268 11.00 21.98 -8.00
N ILE A 269 10.89 23.16 -8.61
CA ILE A 269 11.47 23.46 -9.91
C ILE A 269 13.00 23.33 -9.87
N ASP A 270 13.65 23.87 -8.84
CA ASP A 270 15.08 23.76 -8.65
C ASP A 270 15.53 22.31 -8.48
N TYR A 271 14.77 21.52 -7.71
CA TYR A 271 15.01 20.08 -7.59
C TYR A 271 14.89 19.35 -8.93
N ILE A 272 13.85 19.64 -9.71
CA ILE A 272 13.64 19.06 -11.04
C ILE A 272 14.83 19.41 -11.94
N ARG A 273 15.23 20.68 -11.98
CA ARG A 273 16.36 21.13 -12.80
C ARG A 273 17.66 20.39 -12.45
N ALA A 274 17.96 20.25 -11.17
CA ALA A 274 19.14 19.54 -10.71
C ALA A 274 19.09 18.04 -11.09
N ARG A 275 17.96 17.37 -10.80
CA ARG A 275 17.78 15.93 -11.08
C ARG A 275 17.72 15.60 -12.56
N PHE A 276 17.08 16.42 -13.36
CA PHE A 276 17.02 16.22 -14.81
C PHE A 276 18.41 16.24 -15.43
N ARG A 277 19.22 17.19 -15.01
CA ARG A 277 20.60 17.30 -15.51
C ARG A 277 21.42 16.04 -15.19
N GLU A 278 21.34 15.52 -13.97
CA GLU A 278 22.04 14.29 -13.57
C GLU A 278 21.55 13.03 -14.30
N ASN A 279 20.23 12.83 -14.36
CA ASN A 279 19.64 11.62 -14.92
C ASN A 279 19.77 11.57 -16.44
N TRP A 280 19.68 12.71 -17.11
CA TRP A 280 19.78 12.76 -18.55
C TRP A 280 21.21 12.50 -19.04
N LEU A 281 22.19 13.02 -18.36
CA LEU A 281 23.59 12.72 -18.62
C LEU A 281 23.92 11.23 -18.49
N ARG A 282 23.24 10.54 -17.54
CA ARG A 282 23.40 9.09 -17.37
C ARG A 282 22.70 8.28 -18.46
N ASN A 283 21.59 8.76 -18.99
CA ASN A 283 20.75 8.02 -19.96
C ASN A 283 21.07 8.37 -21.42
N GLN A 284 22.17 9.09 -21.70
CA GLN A 284 22.63 9.43 -23.04
C GLN A 284 21.59 10.15 -23.91
N GLY A 285 20.67 10.91 -23.31
CA GLY A 285 19.69 11.72 -24.03
C GLY A 285 20.31 12.94 -24.71
N ASP A 286 19.59 13.56 -25.65
CA ASP A 286 20.00 14.79 -26.31
C ASP A 286 20.02 15.96 -25.29
N PRO A 287 21.20 16.56 -25.00
CA PRO A 287 21.30 17.66 -24.06
C PRO A 287 20.48 18.89 -24.47
N THR A 288 20.26 19.10 -25.75
CA THR A 288 19.51 20.24 -26.28
C THR A 288 18.04 20.16 -25.92
N MET A 289 17.45 18.96 -25.94
CA MET A 289 16.08 18.73 -25.49
C MET A 289 15.92 19.02 -24.00
N VAL A 290 16.89 18.64 -23.18
CA VAL A 290 16.86 18.90 -21.73
C VAL A 290 16.86 20.39 -21.45
N VAL A 291 17.78 21.12 -22.05
CA VAL A 291 17.87 22.58 -21.87
C VAL A 291 16.57 23.24 -22.30
N SER A 292 16.07 22.88 -23.50
CA SER A 292 14.78 23.40 -24.00
C SER A 292 13.58 23.10 -23.08
N LEU A 293 13.51 21.92 -22.49
CA LEU A 293 12.45 21.58 -21.55
C LEU A 293 12.57 22.35 -20.23
N LEU A 294 13.79 22.46 -19.70
CA LEU A 294 14.03 23.15 -18.42
C LEU A 294 13.80 24.66 -18.55
N ASP A 295 14.10 25.26 -19.70
CA ASP A 295 13.87 26.68 -19.98
C ASP A 295 12.36 26.99 -20.13
N LYS A 296 11.56 26.02 -20.55
CA LYS A 296 10.10 26.17 -20.66
C LYS A 296 9.35 26.08 -19.33
N ILE A 297 10.01 25.67 -18.24
CA ILE A 297 9.36 25.63 -16.93
C ILE A 297 9.05 27.05 -16.46
N ASN A 298 7.78 27.39 -16.44
CA ASN A 298 7.28 28.67 -15.97
C ASN A 298 6.93 28.60 -14.48
N PRO A 299 7.62 29.30 -13.59
CA PRO A 299 7.32 29.30 -12.15
C PRO A 299 5.97 29.96 -11.83
N ASN A 300 5.42 30.78 -12.73
CA ASN A 300 4.13 31.45 -12.55
C ASN A 300 2.94 30.62 -13.07
N ALA A 301 3.18 29.59 -13.89
CA ALA A 301 2.13 28.71 -14.37
C ALA A 301 1.51 27.86 -13.24
N LEU A 302 0.24 27.53 -13.34
CA LEU A 302 -0.37 26.51 -12.48
C LEU A 302 0.32 25.16 -12.73
N LEU A 303 0.94 24.60 -11.70
CA LEU A 303 1.58 23.30 -11.80
C LEU A 303 0.66 22.21 -11.22
N ILE A 304 0.24 21.28 -12.06
CA ILE A 304 -0.58 20.12 -11.68
C ILE A 304 0.31 18.87 -11.69
N GLY A 305 0.42 18.20 -10.54
CA GLY A 305 1.27 17.03 -10.35
C GLY A 305 0.47 15.73 -10.31
N PHE A 306 0.92 14.71 -11.03
CA PHE A 306 0.50 13.33 -10.86
C PHE A 306 1.73 12.50 -10.45
N ALA A 307 1.84 12.19 -9.16
CA ALA A 307 2.98 11.46 -8.59
C ALA A 307 2.50 10.13 -8.00
N ARG A 308 2.29 9.14 -8.87
CA ARG A 308 1.80 7.80 -8.51
C ARG A 308 2.45 6.73 -9.38
N ARG A 309 2.47 5.47 -8.89
CA ARG A 309 2.80 4.33 -9.77
C ARG A 309 1.87 4.32 -10.98
N PHE A 310 2.42 4.10 -12.16
CA PHE A 310 1.63 3.90 -13.37
C PHE A 310 1.03 2.49 -13.31
N ALA A 311 -0.24 2.43 -13.02
CA ALA A 311 -1.08 1.24 -13.02
C ALA A 311 -2.48 1.65 -13.51
N THR A 312 -3.16 0.79 -14.23
CA THR A 312 -4.43 1.09 -14.91
C THR A 312 -5.47 1.72 -13.98
N TYR A 313 -5.62 1.19 -12.76
CA TYR A 313 -6.61 1.70 -11.79
C TYR A 313 -6.27 3.10 -11.23
N LYS A 314 -5.04 3.59 -11.38
CA LYS A 314 -4.63 4.96 -11.02
C LYS A 314 -5.06 5.99 -12.07
N ARG A 315 -5.49 5.54 -13.24
CA ARG A 315 -6.12 6.34 -14.30
C ARG A 315 -5.30 7.54 -14.78
N ALA A 316 -3.97 7.39 -14.91
CA ALA A 316 -3.09 8.47 -15.38
C ALA A 316 -3.52 9.02 -16.75
N HIS A 317 -4.04 8.16 -17.62
CA HIS A 317 -4.51 8.51 -18.97
C HIS A 317 -5.84 9.29 -19.01
N LEU A 318 -6.58 9.38 -17.89
CA LEU A 318 -7.88 10.06 -17.87
C LEU A 318 -7.76 11.54 -18.27
N LEU A 319 -6.63 12.18 -17.99
CA LEU A 319 -6.35 13.55 -18.43
C LEU A 319 -6.44 13.73 -19.97
N PHE A 320 -6.14 12.68 -20.71
CA PHE A 320 -6.04 12.69 -22.18
C PHE A 320 -7.31 12.19 -22.87
N SER A 321 -8.39 11.97 -22.12
CA SER A 321 -9.66 11.48 -22.69
C SER A 321 -10.37 12.49 -23.60
N ASP A 322 -10.09 13.79 -23.43
CA ASP A 322 -10.58 14.88 -24.28
C ASP A 322 -9.40 15.81 -24.62
N LEU A 323 -8.70 15.49 -25.69
CA LEU A 323 -7.50 16.22 -26.12
C LEU A 323 -7.81 17.64 -26.59
N ASP A 324 -8.97 17.88 -27.22
CA ASP A 324 -9.32 19.20 -27.71
C ASP A 324 -9.60 20.15 -26.53
N ARG A 325 -10.26 19.67 -25.51
CA ARG A 325 -10.48 20.44 -24.28
C ARG A 325 -9.18 20.68 -23.54
N LEU A 326 -8.34 19.64 -23.40
CA LEU A 326 -7.03 19.76 -22.78
C LEU A 326 -6.16 20.78 -23.51
N ALA A 327 -6.10 20.73 -24.84
CA ALA A 327 -5.34 21.67 -25.66
C ALA A 327 -5.78 23.12 -25.44
N LYS A 328 -7.10 23.39 -25.33
CA LYS A 328 -7.62 24.71 -25.02
C LYS A 328 -7.18 25.22 -23.64
N ILE A 329 -7.10 24.31 -22.67
CA ILE A 329 -6.68 24.65 -21.30
C ILE A 329 -5.19 24.97 -21.27
N VAL A 330 -4.33 24.09 -21.82
CA VAL A 330 -2.87 24.23 -21.69
C VAL A 330 -2.28 25.32 -22.58
N ASN A 331 -2.97 25.69 -23.66
CA ASN A 331 -2.54 26.75 -24.57
C ASN A 331 -3.15 28.13 -24.26
N ASN A 332 -3.85 28.26 -23.11
CA ASN A 332 -4.38 29.55 -22.70
C ASN A 332 -3.23 30.44 -22.18
N PRO A 333 -2.95 31.60 -22.85
CA PRO A 333 -1.83 32.46 -22.46
C PRO A 333 -2.07 33.22 -21.15
N ASP A 334 -3.35 33.49 -20.82
CA ASP A 334 -3.74 34.25 -19.62
C ASP A 334 -3.70 33.38 -18.35
N TYR A 335 -3.91 32.07 -18.51
CA TYR A 335 -3.92 31.09 -17.43
C TYR A 335 -3.00 29.92 -17.76
N PRO A 336 -1.68 30.13 -17.77
CA PRO A 336 -0.73 29.07 -18.15
C PRO A 336 -0.74 27.89 -17.17
N VAL A 337 -0.81 26.68 -17.73
CA VAL A 337 -0.85 25.42 -16.97
C VAL A 337 0.29 24.52 -17.40
N GLN A 338 0.92 23.86 -16.45
CA GLN A 338 1.96 22.85 -16.68
C GLN A 338 1.62 21.58 -15.91
N PHE A 339 1.96 20.43 -16.48
CA PHE A 339 1.77 19.13 -15.85
C PHE A 339 3.13 18.50 -15.50
N LEU A 340 3.18 17.88 -14.33
CA LEU A 340 4.31 17.10 -13.88
C LEU A 340 3.85 15.66 -13.57
N PHE A 341 4.35 14.70 -14.36
CA PHE A 341 4.14 13.28 -14.12
C PHE A 341 5.39 12.68 -13.50
N ALA A 342 5.22 11.99 -12.39
CA ALA A 342 6.28 11.27 -11.71
C ALA A 342 5.78 9.90 -11.27
N GLY A 343 6.39 8.84 -11.75
CA GLY A 343 6.00 7.49 -11.42
C GLY A 343 6.80 6.44 -12.16
N LYS A 344 6.57 5.20 -11.79
CA LYS A 344 7.14 4.02 -12.43
C LYS A 344 6.05 2.94 -12.48
N ALA A 345 5.94 2.23 -13.59
CA ALA A 345 5.13 1.03 -13.68
C ALA A 345 5.86 -0.16 -13.04
N HIS A 346 5.08 -1.16 -12.59
CA HIS A 346 5.65 -2.43 -12.19
C HIS A 346 6.27 -3.12 -13.41
N PRO A 347 7.45 -3.77 -13.30
CA PRO A 347 8.09 -4.45 -14.45
C PRO A 347 7.23 -5.50 -15.15
N ALA A 348 6.33 -6.16 -14.40
CA ALA A 348 5.39 -7.15 -14.93
C ALA A 348 4.03 -6.57 -15.36
N ASP A 349 3.81 -5.25 -15.21
CA ASP A 349 2.57 -4.56 -15.60
C ASP A 349 2.75 -3.88 -16.97
N GLY A 350 2.58 -4.67 -18.04
CA GLY A 350 2.68 -4.17 -19.42
C GLY A 350 1.68 -3.06 -19.72
N ALA A 351 0.48 -3.12 -19.16
CA ALA A 351 -0.54 -2.07 -19.31
C ALA A 351 -0.09 -0.76 -18.62
N GLY A 352 0.45 -0.86 -17.40
CA GLY A 352 1.01 0.28 -16.67
C GLY A 352 2.25 0.87 -17.35
N GLN A 353 3.04 0.05 -18.07
CA GLN A 353 4.19 0.53 -18.83
C GLN A 353 3.77 1.29 -20.10
N GLY A 354 2.62 0.93 -20.67
CA GLY A 354 2.04 1.59 -21.85
C GLY A 354 1.34 2.93 -21.55
N LEU A 355 1.10 3.23 -20.26
CA LEU A 355 0.53 4.51 -19.82
C LEU A 355 1.56 5.62 -19.84
#